data_c62c6b0ca6e3d31b45b39db91cd584cd
#
_entry.id   c62c6b0ca6e3d31b45b39db91cd584cd
#
_cell.length_a   1.000
_cell.length_b   1.000
_cell.length_c   1.000
_cell.angle_alpha   90.00
_cell.angle_beta   90.00
_cell.angle_gamma   90.00
#
_symmetry.space_group_name_H-M   'P 1'
#
loop_
_entity.id
_entity.type
_entity.pdbx_description
1 polymer ?
#
loop_
_entity_poly.entity_id
_entity_poly.type
_entity_poly.pdbx_seq_one_letter_code
_entity_poly.pdbx_strand_id
1 'polypeptide(L)'
;SHDALILYPSPLGIGTQTLTVFAVLAPKLTATALPDILVDRYYEAVSEGAKAILKRMPNQPWSDPARAADHYRLFQVKTAEARIDFEHGLVAGSLSVKPRVFGGIVRRNYTREIV
;
A
#
# COMPACT_ATOMS: atom_id res chain seq x y z
N SER A 1 -11.96 21.38 7.81
CA SER A 1 -12.06 20.02 7.28
C SER A 1 -12.99 20.09 6.07
N HIS A 2 -12.45 19.79 4.90
CA HIS A 2 -13.22 19.80 3.66
C HIS A 2 -13.61 18.35 3.34
N ASP A 3 -14.72 17.89 3.92
CA ASP A 3 -15.25 16.55 3.68
C ASP A 3 -16.28 16.56 2.53
N ALA A 4 -16.20 17.56 1.63
CA ALA A 4 -17.10 17.68 0.49
C ALA A 4 -16.36 17.50 -0.83
N LEU A 5 -16.88 16.60 -1.69
CA LEU A 5 -16.43 16.45 -3.07
C LEU A 5 -17.25 17.40 -3.95
N ILE A 6 -16.57 18.32 -4.64
CA ILE A 6 -17.20 19.23 -5.57
C ILE A 6 -16.99 18.70 -6.98
N LEU A 7 -18.10 18.42 -7.68
CA LEU A 7 -18.08 17.97 -9.08
C LEU A 7 -18.14 19.17 -10.02
N TYR A 8 -17.26 19.18 -11.02
CA TYR A 8 -17.29 20.18 -12.08
C TYR A 8 -17.13 19.50 -13.45
N PRO A 9 -18.00 19.77 -14.42
CA PRO A 9 -19.20 20.63 -14.32
C PRO A 9 -20.28 20.04 -13.42
N SER A 10 -21.09 20.93 -12.82
CA SER A 10 -22.21 20.52 -11.99
C SER A 10 -23.21 19.69 -12.82
N PRO A 11 -23.65 18.51 -12.32
CA PRO A 11 -24.60 17.70 -13.07
C PRO A 11 -25.92 18.43 -13.26
N LEU A 12 -26.38 18.50 -14.52
CA LEU A 12 -27.65 19.11 -14.88
C LEU A 12 -28.79 18.10 -14.62
N GLY A 13 -29.32 18.11 -13.43
CA GLY A 13 -30.50 17.34 -13.07
C GLY A 13 -30.26 16.12 -12.18
N ILE A 14 -31.35 15.51 -11.72
CA ILE A 14 -31.35 14.30 -10.89
C ILE A 14 -31.20 13.10 -11.82
N GLY A 15 -29.99 12.60 -11.96
CA GLY A 15 -29.68 11.39 -12.72
C GLY A 15 -29.25 10.25 -11.81
N THR A 16 -29.57 9.01 -12.18
CA THR A 16 -29.06 7.79 -11.51
C THR A 16 -27.68 7.41 -12.06
N GLN A 17 -26.74 8.34 -12.00
CA GLN A 17 -25.35 8.04 -12.38
C GLN A 17 -24.55 7.61 -11.18
N THR A 18 -23.80 6.52 -11.32
CA THR A 18 -22.91 6.02 -10.26
C THR A 18 -21.56 6.70 -10.36
N LEU A 19 -21.16 7.41 -9.32
CA LEU A 19 -19.82 7.96 -9.18
C LEU A 19 -18.97 7.01 -8.34
N THR A 20 -17.91 6.48 -8.92
CA THR A 20 -16.93 5.68 -8.17
C THR A 20 -15.75 6.57 -7.80
N VAL A 21 -15.49 6.71 -6.51
CA VAL A 21 -14.39 7.54 -5.99
C VAL A 21 -13.36 6.63 -5.32
N PHE A 22 -12.11 6.76 -5.75
CA PHE A 22 -10.97 6.16 -5.07
C PHE A 22 -10.32 7.22 -4.20
N ALA A 23 -10.31 6.99 -2.89
CA ALA A 23 -9.74 7.92 -1.92
C ALA A 23 -8.71 7.23 -1.05
N VAL A 24 -7.64 7.96 -0.75
CA VAL A 24 -6.66 7.55 0.26
C VAL A 24 -7.07 8.19 1.58
N LEU A 25 -7.35 7.35 2.57
CA LEU A 25 -7.74 7.79 3.90
C LEU A 25 -6.59 7.60 4.88
N ALA A 26 -6.32 8.62 5.69
CA ALA A 26 -5.39 8.53 6.79
C ALA A 26 -6.12 8.76 8.11
N PRO A 27 -5.84 7.96 9.16
CA PRO A 27 -6.42 8.18 10.48
C PRO A 27 -5.92 9.52 11.06
N LYS A 28 -6.79 10.22 11.78
CA LYS A 28 -6.42 11.43 12.52
C LYS A 28 -5.56 11.04 13.73
N LEU A 29 -4.68 11.94 14.18
CA LEU A 29 -3.88 11.74 15.39
C LEU A 29 -4.73 11.51 16.66
N THR A 30 -5.97 11.99 16.65
CA THR A 30 -6.95 11.84 17.74
C THR A 30 -7.86 10.61 17.55
N ALA A 31 -7.59 9.76 16.55
CA ALA A 31 -8.41 8.58 16.31
C ALA A 31 -8.25 7.58 17.46
N THR A 32 -9.37 7.13 18.00
CA THR A 32 -9.43 6.10 19.06
C THR A 32 -9.58 4.69 18.52
N ALA A 33 -9.88 4.55 17.21
CA ALA A 33 -10.00 3.29 16.52
C ALA A 33 -9.27 3.35 15.19
N LEU A 34 -8.73 2.22 14.76
CA LEU A 34 -8.09 2.02 13.47
C LEU A 34 -8.94 1.04 12.63
N PRO A 35 -8.94 1.16 11.30
CA PRO A 35 -9.55 0.17 10.44
C PRO A 35 -8.97 -1.23 10.67
N ASP A 36 -9.81 -2.26 10.69
CA ASP A 36 -9.42 -3.64 10.95
C ASP A 36 -8.31 -4.12 10.01
N ILE A 37 -8.32 -3.69 8.76
CA ILE A 37 -7.28 -4.04 7.78
C ILE A 37 -5.88 -3.61 8.21
N LEU A 38 -5.73 -2.51 8.93
CA LEU A 38 -4.44 -2.06 9.45
C LEU A 38 -3.97 -2.94 10.59
N VAL A 39 -4.90 -3.41 11.41
CA VAL A 39 -4.60 -4.30 12.53
C VAL A 39 -4.32 -5.72 12.03
N ASP A 40 -5.12 -6.25 11.12
CA ASP A 40 -5.01 -7.64 10.67
C ASP A 40 -3.81 -7.88 9.76
N ARG A 41 -3.51 -6.93 8.88
CA ARG A 41 -2.43 -7.11 7.88
C ARG A 41 -1.12 -6.41 8.24
N TYR A 42 -1.20 -5.26 8.88
CA TYR A 42 -0.05 -4.37 9.05
C TYR A 42 0.32 -4.14 10.52
N TYR A 43 -0.19 -4.98 11.45
CA TYR A 43 0.09 -4.82 12.88
C TYR A 43 1.60 -4.84 13.20
N GLU A 44 2.39 -5.64 12.47
CA GLU A 44 3.83 -5.69 12.65
C GLU A 44 4.49 -4.34 12.32
N ALA A 45 4.14 -3.72 11.20
CA ALA A 45 4.64 -2.41 10.83
C ALA A 45 4.28 -1.36 11.88
N VAL A 46 3.02 -1.33 12.33
CA VAL A 46 2.55 -0.40 13.36
C VAL A 46 3.31 -0.62 14.68
N SER A 47 3.48 -1.88 15.10
CA SER A 47 4.17 -2.22 16.35
C SER A 47 5.66 -1.86 16.32
N GLU A 48 6.34 -2.12 15.21
CA GLU A 48 7.75 -1.77 15.05
C GLU A 48 7.96 -0.25 15.03
N GLY A 49 7.07 0.49 14.37
CA GLY A 49 7.08 1.95 14.40
C GLY A 49 6.86 2.51 15.82
N ALA A 50 5.91 1.96 16.56
CA ALA A 50 5.65 2.35 17.94
C ALA A 50 6.86 2.06 18.87
N LYS A 51 7.46 0.86 18.77
CA LYS A 51 8.67 0.49 19.51
C LYS A 51 9.85 1.42 19.20
N ALA A 52 10.03 1.79 17.93
CA ALA A 52 11.08 2.73 17.52
C ALA A 52 10.92 4.09 18.19
N ILE A 53 9.68 4.60 18.27
CA ILE A 53 9.38 5.88 18.93
C ILE A 53 9.61 5.77 20.44
N LEU A 54 9.04 4.75 21.09
CA LEU A 54 9.14 4.56 22.52
C LEU A 54 10.60 4.42 22.99
N LYS A 55 11.40 3.61 22.30
CA LYS A 55 12.82 3.41 22.63
C LYS A 55 13.70 4.63 22.38
N ARG A 56 13.23 5.58 21.57
CA ARG A 56 13.93 6.85 21.34
C ARG A 56 13.65 7.88 22.42
N MET A 57 12.63 7.70 23.27
CA MET A 57 12.29 8.66 24.33
C MET A 57 13.43 8.74 25.35
N PRO A 58 14.01 9.94 25.60
CA PRO A 58 15.09 10.10 26.57
C PRO A 58 14.57 9.94 28.01
N ASN A 59 15.45 9.58 28.92
CA ASN A 59 15.19 9.51 30.36
C ASN A 59 14.06 8.57 30.79
N GLN A 60 13.83 7.49 30.01
CA GLN A 60 12.86 6.45 30.35
C GLN A 60 13.57 5.12 30.60
N PRO A 61 13.05 4.24 31.48
CA PRO A 61 13.65 2.93 31.77
C PRO A 61 13.76 2.02 30.54
N TRP A 62 12.91 2.24 29.54
CA TRP A 62 12.88 1.50 28.27
C TRP A 62 13.66 2.15 27.13
N SER A 63 14.33 3.29 27.42
CA SER A 63 15.13 4.00 26.42
C SER A 63 16.31 3.15 25.96
N ASP A 64 16.39 2.91 24.66
CA ASP A 64 17.46 2.16 24.03
C ASP A 64 17.63 2.66 22.58
N PRO A 65 18.48 3.67 22.37
CA PRO A 65 18.66 4.27 21.04
C PRO A 65 19.17 3.29 19.98
N ALA A 66 19.98 2.28 20.36
CA ALA A 66 20.48 1.30 19.44
C ALA A 66 19.33 0.42 18.91
N ARG A 67 18.53 -0.14 19.81
CA ARG A 67 17.34 -0.92 19.42
C ARG A 67 16.28 -0.06 18.76
N ALA A 68 16.19 1.24 19.08
CA ALA A 68 15.29 2.14 18.38
C ALA A 68 15.61 2.22 16.88
N ALA A 69 16.89 2.25 16.53
CA ALA A 69 17.34 2.26 15.13
C ALA A 69 16.97 0.94 14.41
N ASP A 70 17.14 -0.20 15.06
CA ASP A 70 16.77 -1.51 14.50
C ASP A 70 15.26 -1.60 14.24
N HIS A 71 14.44 -1.22 15.22
CA HIS A 71 12.99 -1.19 15.07
C HIS A 71 12.56 -0.22 13.97
N TYR A 72 13.20 0.93 13.84
CA TYR A 72 12.92 1.86 12.77
C TYR A 72 13.24 1.28 11.38
N ARG A 73 14.35 0.56 11.26
CA ARG A 73 14.72 -0.13 10.02
C ARG A 73 13.69 -1.20 9.65
N LEU A 74 13.24 -2.01 10.62
CA LEU A 74 12.18 -3.01 10.41
C LEU A 74 10.87 -2.34 10.00
N PHE A 75 10.51 -1.24 10.63
CA PHE A 75 9.34 -0.44 10.24
C PHE A 75 9.41 0.01 8.79
N GLN A 76 10.57 0.50 8.33
CA GLN A 76 10.74 0.91 6.93
C GLN A 76 10.58 -0.27 5.96
N VAL A 77 11.14 -1.43 6.27
CA VAL A 77 11.00 -2.64 5.46
C VAL A 77 9.52 -3.06 5.37
N LYS A 78 8.84 -3.15 6.51
CA LYS A 78 7.41 -3.52 6.56
C LYS A 78 6.50 -2.51 5.86
N THR A 79 6.83 -1.24 5.92
CA THR A 79 6.09 -0.20 5.20
C THR A 79 6.31 -0.31 3.69
N ALA A 80 7.52 -0.64 3.25
CA ALA A 80 7.80 -0.87 1.84
C ALA A 80 7.07 -2.12 1.31
N GLU A 81 7.03 -3.22 2.06
CA GLU A 81 6.24 -4.41 1.74
C GLU A 81 4.75 -4.06 1.60
N ALA A 82 4.19 -3.32 2.57
CA ALA A 82 2.79 -2.89 2.54
C ALA A 82 2.46 -2.01 1.31
N ARG A 83 3.41 -1.17 0.90
CA ARG A 83 3.27 -0.36 -0.30
C ARG A 83 3.22 -1.20 -1.57
N ILE A 84 4.09 -2.20 -1.68
CA ILE A 84 4.10 -3.13 -2.79
C ILE A 84 2.78 -3.90 -2.85
N ASP A 85 2.29 -4.40 -1.72
CA ASP A 85 1.01 -5.10 -1.63
C ASP A 85 -0.15 -4.23 -2.11
N PHE A 86 -0.14 -2.96 -1.75
CA PHE A 86 -1.15 -2.00 -2.18
C PHE A 86 -1.06 -1.72 -3.70
N GLU A 87 0.14 -1.51 -4.24
CA GLU A 87 0.37 -1.27 -5.67
C GLU A 87 -0.06 -2.49 -6.52
N HIS A 88 0.08 -3.69 -5.98
CA HIS A 88 -0.39 -4.93 -6.61
C HIS A 88 -1.88 -5.20 -6.41
N GLY A 89 -2.62 -4.27 -5.80
CA GLY A 89 -4.06 -4.37 -5.59
C GLY A 89 -4.45 -5.46 -4.60
N LEU A 90 -3.58 -5.79 -3.63
CA LEU A 90 -3.78 -6.84 -2.62
C LEU A 90 -4.03 -8.24 -3.23
N VAL A 91 -3.62 -8.45 -4.47
CA VAL A 91 -3.77 -9.74 -5.14
C VAL A 91 -2.75 -10.71 -4.58
N ALA A 92 -3.21 -11.65 -3.77
CA ALA A 92 -2.44 -12.80 -3.31
C ALA A 92 -2.32 -13.84 -4.45
N GLY A 93 -1.73 -13.44 -5.56
CA GLY A 93 -1.52 -14.28 -6.73
C GLY A 93 -0.09 -14.18 -7.22
N SER A 94 0.45 -15.27 -7.73
CA SER A 94 1.72 -15.25 -8.43
C SER A 94 1.61 -14.30 -9.63
N LEU A 95 2.21 -13.12 -9.52
CA LEU A 95 2.35 -12.19 -10.63
C LEU A 95 3.37 -12.80 -11.60
N SER A 96 2.89 -13.61 -12.52
CA SER A 96 3.69 -14.08 -13.64
C SER A 96 3.92 -12.92 -14.59
N VAL A 97 5.03 -12.23 -14.42
CA VAL A 97 5.52 -11.30 -15.42
C VAL A 97 6.05 -12.11 -16.58
N LYS A 98 5.29 -12.20 -17.66
CA LYS A 98 5.84 -12.70 -18.92
C LYS A 98 6.81 -11.63 -19.44
N PRO A 99 8.11 -11.91 -19.50
CA PRO A 99 9.06 -10.95 -20.04
C PRO A 99 8.66 -10.64 -21.49
N ARG A 100 8.30 -9.40 -21.76
CA ARG A 100 8.17 -8.92 -23.12
C ARG A 100 9.59 -8.87 -23.68
N VAL A 101 9.89 -9.75 -24.61
CA VAL A 101 11.16 -9.70 -25.33
C VAL A 101 11.21 -8.36 -26.06
N PHE A 102 12.07 -7.47 -25.59
CA PHE A 102 12.36 -6.23 -26.27
C PHE A 102 12.95 -6.57 -27.65
N GLY A 103 12.28 -6.12 -28.71
CA GLY A 103 12.73 -6.33 -30.06
C GLY A 103 11.94 -7.32 -30.87
N GLY A 104 10.60 -7.35 -30.70
CA GLY A 104 9.65 -7.70 -31.77
C GLY A 104 9.94 -8.89 -32.69
N ILE A 105 10.80 -9.83 -32.29
CA ILE A 105 10.93 -11.08 -33.05
C ILE A 105 9.79 -11.97 -32.64
N VAL A 106 8.66 -11.76 -33.28
CA VAL A 106 7.63 -12.77 -33.36
C VAL A 106 8.30 -13.96 -34.03
N ARG A 107 8.69 -14.97 -33.25
CA ARG A 107 8.98 -16.27 -33.83
C ARG A 107 7.70 -16.74 -34.49
N ARG A 108 7.55 -16.51 -35.79
CA ARG A 108 6.62 -17.25 -36.62
C ARG A 108 6.99 -18.71 -36.48
N ASN A 109 6.14 -19.47 -35.83
CA ASN A 109 6.19 -20.91 -35.93
C ASN A 109 5.94 -21.24 -37.40
N TYR A 110 7.00 -21.47 -38.13
CA TYR A 110 6.91 -22.13 -39.41
C TYR A 110 6.58 -23.58 -39.09
N THR A 111 5.33 -23.92 -39.11
CA THR A 111 4.89 -25.30 -39.30
C THR A 111 5.35 -25.68 -40.69
N ARG A 112 6.48 -26.34 -40.80
CA ARG A 112 6.81 -27.04 -42.02
C ARG A 112 5.81 -28.18 -42.14
N GLU A 113 4.82 -28.02 -42.97
CA GLU A 113 4.13 -29.16 -43.52
C GLU A 113 5.13 -29.86 -44.42
N ILE A 114 5.58 -31.05 -43.99
CA ILE A 114 6.34 -31.96 -44.78
C ILE A 114 5.30 -32.75 -45.54
N VAL A 115 5.15 -32.42 -46.80
CA VAL A 115 4.38 -33.21 -47.74
C VAL A 115 5.20 -34.44 -48.15
#